data_f86dd90313f6a1f98d95928f913935fd
#
_entry.id   f86dd90313f6a1f98d95928f913935fd
#
_cell.length_a   1.000
_cell.length_b   1.000
_cell.length_c   1.000
_cell.angle_alpha   90.00
_cell.angle_beta   90.00
_cell.angle_gamma   90.00
#
_symmetry.space_group_name_H-M   'P 1'
#
loop_
_entity.id
_entity.type
_entity.pdbx_description
1 polymer ?
#
loop_
_entity_poly.entity_id
_entity_poly.type
_entity_poly.pdbx_seq_one_letter_code
_entity_poly.pdbx_strand_id
1 'polypeptide(L)'
;MQLAARESNTIKTQETMAKILFEVKPNNNRKSDFYGKWYARVKTLETLNTRGMANHIAEHGSVFTSDVVFGVLEKFRSCLIEQLLNSKKVKIDGLGTFYTTCENEKGGADSKEKFSVLENIKALHIRFLPEQEQEMNISSRQFIKKAKFISIDQLKPDPEEEHEPEPEP
;
A
#
# COMPACT_ATOMS: atom_id res chain seq x y z
N MET A 1 56.12 19.59 -16.35
CA MET A 1 55.17 18.48 -16.58
C MET A 1 54.20 18.46 -15.46
N GLN A 2 53.04 19.11 -15.63
CA GLN A 2 51.94 19.13 -14.65
C GLN A 2 50.95 18.03 -15.00
N LEU A 3 50.77 17.08 -14.07
CA LEU A 3 49.75 16.06 -14.15
C LEU A 3 48.44 16.66 -13.57
N ALA A 4 47.48 16.90 -14.46
CA ALA A 4 46.14 17.33 -14.05
C ALA A 4 45.40 16.16 -13.37
N ALA A 5 45.06 16.30 -12.10
CA ALA A 5 44.18 15.42 -11.39
C ALA A 5 42.75 15.55 -11.97
N ARG A 6 42.23 14.47 -12.56
CA ARG A 6 40.83 14.34 -12.94
C ARG A 6 40.03 14.09 -11.69
N GLU A 7 39.34 15.10 -11.20
CA GLU A 7 38.29 14.94 -10.21
C GLU A 7 37.12 14.16 -10.82
N SER A 8 36.94 12.93 -10.37
CA SER A 8 35.77 12.12 -10.67
C SER A 8 34.57 12.70 -9.95
N ASN A 9 33.73 13.38 -10.72
CA ASN A 9 32.45 13.92 -10.25
C ASN A 9 31.50 12.75 -10.02
N THR A 10 31.54 12.15 -8.82
CA THR A 10 30.61 11.13 -8.39
C THR A 10 29.26 11.81 -8.13
N ILE A 11 28.38 11.76 -9.12
CA ILE A 11 26.96 12.14 -8.95
C ILE A 11 26.39 11.21 -7.89
N LYS A 12 26.32 11.69 -6.65
CA LYS A 12 25.54 11.06 -5.58
C LYS A 12 24.10 11.14 -6.01
N THR A 13 23.57 10.04 -6.56
CA THR A 13 22.13 9.81 -6.70
C THR A 13 21.56 9.85 -5.29
N GLN A 14 20.97 10.97 -4.88
CA GLN A 14 20.18 11.03 -3.66
C GLN A 14 18.99 10.09 -3.91
N GLU A 15 19.04 8.88 -3.35
CA GLU A 15 17.87 8.04 -3.22
C GLU A 15 16.84 8.84 -2.42
N THR A 16 15.85 9.37 -3.13
CA THR A 16 14.73 10.10 -2.50
C THR A 16 13.92 9.06 -1.75
N MET A 17 14.13 8.97 -0.44
CA MET A 17 13.34 8.04 0.40
C MET A 17 11.85 8.29 0.19
N ALA A 18 11.09 7.22 0.00
CA ALA A 18 9.64 7.27 -0.08
C ALA A 18 9.06 7.99 1.16
N LYS A 19 8.01 8.79 0.95
CA LYS A 19 7.38 9.60 1.99
C LYS A 19 6.00 9.03 2.33
N ILE A 20 5.78 8.72 3.62
CA ILE A 20 4.46 8.35 4.13
C ILE A 20 3.90 9.53 4.91
N LEU A 21 2.81 10.08 4.42
CA LEU A 21 2.09 11.16 5.09
C LEU A 21 1.20 10.59 6.18
N PHE A 22 1.15 11.26 7.33
CA PHE A 22 0.27 10.87 8.42
C PHE A 22 -0.33 12.08 9.12
N GLU A 23 -1.47 11.85 9.75
CA GLU A 23 -2.13 12.77 10.68
C GLU A 23 -2.27 12.10 12.05
N VAL A 24 -2.33 12.89 13.12
CA VAL A 24 -2.56 12.38 14.47
C VAL A 24 -3.97 12.72 14.90
N LYS A 25 -4.76 11.70 15.25
CA LYS A 25 -6.18 11.85 15.64
C LYS A 25 -6.49 11.18 16.97
N PRO A 26 -7.39 11.77 17.79
CA PRO A 26 -7.84 11.13 19.01
C PRO A 26 -8.75 9.93 18.73
N ASN A 27 -8.71 8.95 19.61
CA ASN A 27 -9.70 7.87 19.62
C ASN A 27 -11.01 8.37 20.26
N ASN A 28 -12.01 8.60 19.41
CA ASN A 28 -13.33 9.08 19.84
C ASN A 28 -14.32 7.95 20.21
N ASN A 29 -13.85 6.69 20.23
CA ASN A 29 -14.70 5.58 20.65
C ASN A 29 -14.84 5.55 22.18
N ARG A 30 -15.95 6.06 22.69
CA ARG A 30 -16.26 6.12 24.14
C ARG A 30 -16.33 4.74 24.83
N LYS A 31 -16.49 3.64 24.07
CA LYS A 31 -16.51 2.27 24.58
C LYS A 31 -15.12 1.62 24.66
N SER A 32 -14.09 2.33 24.27
CA SER A 32 -12.71 1.85 24.30
C SER A 32 -12.00 2.30 25.56
N ASP A 33 -11.24 1.42 26.19
CA ASP A 33 -10.34 1.73 27.31
C ASP A 33 -9.27 2.77 26.95
N PHE A 34 -9.10 3.01 25.65
CA PHE A 34 -8.16 3.97 25.09
C PHE A 34 -8.84 5.24 24.55
N TYR A 35 -10.05 5.57 25.05
CA TYR A 35 -10.73 6.81 24.69
C TYR A 35 -9.87 8.04 24.97
N GLY A 36 -9.84 8.98 24.01
CA GLY A 36 -9.05 10.21 24.12
C GLY A 36 -7.54 10.04 23.89
N LYS A 37 -7.01 8.83 23.73
CA LYS A 37 -5.61 8.62 23.32
C LYS A 37 -5.42 8.97 21.85
N TRP A 38 -4.25 9.49 21.50
CA TRP A 38 -3.90 9.95 20.15
C TRP A 38 -3.15 8.88 19.37
N TYR A 39 -3.52 8.71 18.08
CA TYR A 39 -2.96 7.69 17.20
C TYR A 39 -2.62 8.28 15.84
N ALA A 40 -1.47 7.88 15.29
CA ALA A 40 -1.11 8.19 13.91
C ALA A 40 -2.00 7.41 12.94
N ARG A 41 -2.48 8.08 11.90
CA ARG A 41 -3.21 7.49 10.77
C ARG A 41 -2.54 7.91 9.48
N VAL A 42 -2.27 6.94 8.61
CA VAL A 42 -1.73 7.22 7.28
C VAL A 42 -2.73 8.08 6.50
N LYS A 43 -2.24 9.15 5.89
CA LYS A 43 -3.02 9.99 4.98
C LYS A 43 -2.80 9.51 3.56
N THR A 44 -3.80 8.86 2.98
CA THR A 44 -3.80 8.45 1.58
C THR A 44 -4.07 9.68 0.71
N LEU A 45 -3.22 9.93 -0.29
CA LEU A 45 -3.38 11.04 -1.23
C LEU A 45 -4.34 10.66 -2.35
N GLU A 46 -4.13 9.48 -2.93
CA GLU A 46 -4.91 9.00 -4.06
C GLU A 46 -5.00 7.47 -4.07
N THR A 47 -5.88 6.94 -4.89
CA THR A 47 -5.98 5.50 -5.17
C THR A 47 -5.67 5.27 -6.64
N LEU A 48 -4.56 4.59 -6.94
CA LEU A 48 -4.25 4.17 -8.30
C LEU A 48 -5.12 2.97 -8.69
N ASN A 49 -5.81 3.09 -9.80
CA ASN A 49 -6.48 1.96 -10.44
C ASN A 49 -5.51 1.18 -11.34
N THR A 50 -5.99 0.10 -11.97
CA THR A 50 -5.16 -0.76 -12.84
C THR A 50 -4.49 0.04 -13.98
N ARG A 51 -5.22 0.99 -14.58
CA ARG A 51 -4.69 1.86 -15.65
C ARG A 51 -3.61 2.79 -15.12
N GLY A 52 -3.85 3.45 -13.99
CA GLY A 52 -2.86 4.32 -13.34
C GLY A 52 -1.59 3.57 -12.97
N MET A 53 -1.71 2.33 -12.45
CA MET A 53 -0.55 1.48 -12.16
C MET A 53 0.19 1.07 -13.44
N ALA A 54 -0.51 0.77 -14.53
CA ALA A 54 0.10 0.43 -15.80
C ALA A 54 0.90 1.62 -16.39
N ASN A 55 0.36 2.83 -16.30
CA ASN A 55 1.07 4.05 -16.71
C ASN A 55 2.34 4.24 -15.88
N HIS A 56 2.22 4.16 -14.57
CA HIS A 56 3.35 4.28 -13.64
C HIS A 56 4.48 3.28 -13.95
N ILE A 57 4.15 2.00 -14.19
CA ILE A 57 5.13 0.97 -14.56
C ILE A 57 5.82 1.32 -15.90
N ALA A 58 5.07 1.80 -16.89
CA ALA A 58 5.62 2.17 -18.18
C ALA A 58 6.59 3.37 -18.08
N GLU A 59 6.34 4.34 -17.19
CA GLU A 59 7.17 5.52 -16.94
C GLU A 59 8.51 5.17 -16.25
N HIS A 60 8.61 4.04 -15.55
CA HIS A 60 9.84 3.59 -14.89
C HIS A 60 10.88 2.95 -15.82
N GLY A 61 10.94 3.35 -17.08
CA GLY A 61 11.93 2.85 -18.05
C GLY A 61 11.64 1.43 -18.55
N SER A 62 10.36 1.01 -18.48
CA SER A 62 9.91 -0.28 -19.00
C SER A 62 10.01 -0.32 -20.53
N VAL A 63 10.41 -1.47 -21.09
CA VAL A 63 10.33 -1.76 -22.53
C VAL A 63 8.88 -1.99 -23.00
N PHE A 64 7.95 -2.15 -22.04
CA PHE A 64 6.53 -2.39 -22.31
C PHE A 64 5.74 -1.08 -22.29
N THR A 65 4.86 -0.92 -23.27
CA THR A 65 3.91 0.20 -23.28
C THR A 65 2.87 0.04 -22.19
N SER A 66 2.25 1.15 -21.78
CA SER A 66 1.18 1.16 -20.77
C SER A 66 0.01 0.22 -21.13
N ASP A 67 -0.33 0.11 -22.43
CA ASP A 67 -1.41 -0.77 -22.87
C ASP A 67 -1.06 -2.26 -22.74
N VAL A 68 0.18 -2.63 -23.03
CA VAL A 68 0.68 -4.01 -22.81
C VAL A 68 0.65 -4.35 -21.33
N VAL A 69 1.17 -3.46 -20.47
CA VAL A 69 1.17 -3.64 -19.01
C VAL A 69 -0.26 -3.75 -18.48
N PHE A 70 -1.17 -2.87 -18.94
CA PHE A 70 -2.57 -2.93 -18.56
C PHE A 70 -3.22 -4.28 -18.91
N GLY A 71 -3.01 -4.77 -20.14
CA GLY A 71 -3.53 -6.07 -20.57
C GLY A 71 -3.01 -7.23 -19.72
N VAL A 72 -1.71 -7.21 -19.36
CA VAL A 72 -1.09 -8.22 -18.47
C VAL A 72 -1.71 -8.17 -17.07
N LEU A 73 -1.89 -6.98 -16.48
CA LEU A 73 -2.48 -6.81 -15.15
C LEU A 73 -3.95 -7.27 -15.12
N GLU A 74 -4.74 -6.97 -16.16
CA GLU A 74 -6.12 -7.44 -16.27
C GLU A 74 -6.20 -8.98 -16.39
N LYS A 75 -5.30 -9.58 -17.19
CA LYS A 75 -5.21 -11.04 -17.29
C LYS A 75 -4.77 -11.66 -15.97
N PHE A 76 -3.76 -11.09 -15.31
CA PHE A 76 -3.30 -11.52 -13.99
C PHE A 76 -4.45 -11.53 -12.98
N ARG A 77 -5.23 -10.42 -12.90
CA ARG A 77 -6.40 -10.31 -12.01
C ARG A 77 -7.40 -11.44 -12.26
N SER A 78 -7.73 -11.71 -13.54
CA SER A 78 -8.69 -12.75 -13.89
C SER A 78 -8.18 -14.15 -13.50
N CYS A 79 -6.92 -14.47 -13.80
CA CYS A 79 -6.32 -15.75 -13.45
C CYS A 79 -6.15 -15.91 -11.94
N LEU A 80 -5.81 -14.83 -11.21
CA LEU A 80 -5.74 -14.86 -9.75
C LEU A 80 -7.08 -15.28 -9.14
N ILE A 81 -8.18 -14.63 -9.55
CA ILE A 81 -9.53 -14.95 -9.06
C ILE A 81 -9.88 -16.41 -9.40
N GLU A 82 -9.63 -16.86 -10.63
CA GLU A 82 -9.85 -18.23 -11.04
C GLU A 82 -9.13 -19.25 -10.15
N GLN A 83 -7.83 -19.05 -9.88
CA GLN A 83 -7.08 -19.97 -9.03
C GLN A 83 -7.57 -19.96 -7.57
N LEU A 84 -7.98 -18.81 -7.05
CA LEU A 84 -8.56 -18.70 -5.71
C LEU A 84 -9.90 -19.42 -5.60
N LEU A 85 -10.76 -19.33 -6.63
CA LEU A 85 -12.04 -20.07 -6.70
C LEU A 85 -11.83 -21.59 -6.87
N ASN A 86 -10.68 -22.01 -7.43
CA ASN A 86 -10.25 -23.40 -7.49
C ASN A 86 -9.56 -23.88 -6.19
N SER A 87 -9.83 -23.20 -5.07
CA SER A 87 -9.30 -23.55 -3.74
C SER A 87 -7.78 -23.52 -3.61
N LYS A 88 -7.09 -22.77 -4.49
CA LYS A 88 -5.64 -22.60 -4.43
C LYS A 88 -5.28 -21.30 -3.71
N LYS A 89 -4.12 -21.28 -3.09
CA LYS A 89 -3.45 -20.05 -2.65
C LYS A 89 -2.52 -19.60 -3.76
N VAL A 90 -2.41 -18.29 -3.96
CA VAL A 90 -1.52 -17.70 -4.96
C VAL A 90 -0.49 -16.83 -4.23
N LYS A 91 0.76 -17.28 -4.21
CA LYS A 91 1.89 -16.52 -3.67
C LYS A 91 2.50 -15.66 -4.78
N ILE A 92 2.72 -14.38 -4.48
CA ILE A 92 3.58 -13.48 -5.25
C ILE A 92 4.85 -13.30 -4.42
N ASP A 93 5.95 -13.87 -4.90
CA ASP A 93 7.22 -13.85 -4.18
C ASP A 93 7.66 -12.41 -3.89
N GLY A 94 8.08 -12.15 -2.67
CA GLY A 94 8.45 -10.82 -2.18
C GLY A 94 7.28 -9.89 -1.83
N LEU A 95 6.04 -10.26 -2.17
CA LEU A 95 4.86 -9.47 -1.83
C LEU A 95 4.00 -10.15 -0.76
N GLY A 96 3.57 -11.39 -1.00
CA GLY A 96 2.72 -12.13 -0.08
C GLY A 96 1.81 -13.13 -0.77
N THR A 97 0.84 -13.66 -0.03
CA THR A 97 -0.03 -14.76 -0.45
C THR A 97 -1.49 -14.35 -0.39
N PHE A 98 -2.20 -14.52 -1.50
CA PHE A 98 -3.66 -14.43 -1.57
C PHE A 98 -4.27 -15.80 -1.27
N TYR A 99 -5.36 -15.83 -0.50
CA TYR A 99 -6.11 -17.03 -0.16
C TYR A 99 -7.56 -16.71 0.16
N THR A 100 -8.42 -17.73 0.16
CA THR A 100 -9.84 -17.58 0.46
C THR A 100 -10.18 -18.07 1.87
N THR A 101 -11.19 -17.46 2.48
CA THR A 101 -11.79 -17.89 3.75
C THR A 101 -13.30 -17.80 3.66
N CYS A 102 -14.01 -18.76 4.28
CA CYS A 102 -15.46 -18.71 4.42
C CYS A 102 -15.85 -17.86 5.65
N GLU A 103 -16.88 -17.05 5.50
CA GLU A 103 -17.65 -16.47 6.61
C GLU A 103 -18.88 -17.36 6.80
N ASN A 104 -19.05 -17.88 8.01
CA ASN A 104 -20.19 -18.71 8.35
C ASN A 104 -21.32 -17.89 8.98
N GLU A 105 -22.58 -18.35 8.84
CA GLU A 105 -23.70 -17.82 9.56
C GLU A 105 -23.54 -18.03 11.07
N LYS A 106 -24.11 -17.11 11.87
CA LYS A 106 -24.09 -17.20 13.33
C LYS A 106 -24.86 -18.45 13.78
N GLY A 107 -24.22 -19.22 14.64
CA GLY A 107 -24.83 -20.44 15.20
C GLY A 107 -24.35 -21.72 14.50
N GLY A 108 -23.85 -21.65 13.26
CA GLY A 108 -23.40 -22.83 12.51
C GLY A 108 -24.49 -23.89 12.31
N ALA A 109 -24.09 -25.13 12.04
CA ALA A 109 -24.98 -26.28 11.97
C ALA A 109 -24.86 -27.16 13.22
N ASP A 110 -25.95 -27.78 13.69
CA ASP A 110 -25.95 -28.65 14.88
C ASP A 110 -25.12 -29.91 14.71
N SER A 111 -24.94 -30.39 13.47
CA SER A 111 -24.11 -31.54 13.12
C SER A 111 -23.58 -31.43 11.69
N LYS A 112 -22.55 -32.24 11.36
CA LYS A 112 -21.96 -32.27 10.02
C LYS A 112 -22.98 -32.65 8.93
N GLU A 113 -23.93 -33.54 9.28
CA GLU A 113 -24.96 -34.05 8.36
C GLU A 113 -26.02 -33.00 8.05
N LYS A 114 -26.23 -32.04 8.99
CA LYS A 114 -27.16 -30.91 8.84
C LYS A 114 -26.50 -29.69 8.17
N PHE A 115 -25.18 -29.72 7.92
CA PHE A 115 -24.50 -28.61 7.30
C PHE A 115 -24.95 -28.44 5.82
N SER A 116 -25.41 -27.23 5.50
CA SER A 116 -25.77 -26.83 4.14
C SER A 116 -24.97 -25.60 3.74
N VAL A 117 -24.36 -25.63 2.54
CA VAL A 117 -23.63 -24.48 2.01
C VAL A 117 -24.52 -23.24 1.92
N LEU A 118 -25.78 -23.40 1.50
CA LEU A 118 -26.73 -22.30 1.31
C LEU A 118 -27.19 -21.67 2.62
N GLU A 119 -27.24 -22.45 3.70
CA GLU A 119 -27.73 -22.00 4.99
C GLU A 119 -26.64 -21.58 5.94
N ASN A 120 -25.45 -22.19 5.84
CA ASN A 120 -24.40 -22.03 6.84
C ASN A 120 -23.21 -21.22 6.35
N ILE A 121 -23.02 -21.01 5.02
CA ILE A 121 -21.97 -20.14 4.49
C ILE A 121 -22.60 -18.81 4.08
N LYS A 122 -22.20 -17.74 4.77
CA LYS A 122 -22.66 -16.38 4.48
C LYS A 122 -21.90 -15.73 3.33
N ALA A 123 -20.57 -15.88 3.29
CA ALA A 123 -19.74 -15.27 2.27
C ALA A 123 -18.39 -15.97 2.08
N LEU A 124 -17.77 -15.73 0.93
CA LEU A 124 -16.39 -16.07 0.65
C LEU A 124 -15.57 -14.78 0.57
N HIS A 125 -14.45 -14.72 1.29
CA HIS A 125 -13.57 -13.56 1.32
C HIS A 125 -12.21 -13.89 0.74
N ILE A 126 -11.66 -12.97 -0.06
CA ILE A 126 -10.26 -12.99 -0.45
C ILE A 126 -9.45 -12.28 0.65
N ARG A 127 -8.42 -12.95 1.14
CA ARG A 127 -7.48 -12.46 2.15
C ARG A 127 -6.09 -12.35 1.56
N PHE A 128 -5.31 -11.43 2.13
CA PHE A 128 -3.91 -11.25 1.78
C PHE A 128 -3.06 -11.39 3.03
N LEU A 129 -2.02 -12.24 2.95
CA LEU A 129 -1.00 -12.40 3.98
C LEU A 129 0.32 -11.86 3.42
N PRO A 130 0.86 -10.76 3.97
CA PRO A 130 2.14 -10.21 3.54
C PRO A 130 3.28 -11.22 3.66
N GLU A 131 4.32 -11.07 2.82
CA GLU A 131 5.53 -11.89 2.91
C GLU A 131 6.20 -11.71 4.27
N GLN A 132 6.63 -12.82 4.88
CA GLN A 132 7.19 -12.84 6.24
C GLN A 132 8.70 -13.11 6.28
N GLU A 133 9.35 -13.38 5.16
CA GLU A 133 10.79 -13.51 5.09
C GLU A 133 11.46 -12.20 5.51
N GLN A 134 12.52 -12.29 6.32
CA GLN A 134 13.08 -11.13 7.04
C GLN A 134 13.44 -9.94 6.15
N GLU A 135 13.96 -10.19 4.95
CA GLU A 135 14.39 -9.14 4.02
C GLU A 135 13.23 -8.52 3.23
N MET A 136 12.15 -9.29 3.01
CA MET A 136 10.98 -8.90 2.19
C MET A 136 9.74 -8.61 3.01
N ASN A 137 9.82 -8.67 4.35
CA ASN A 137 8.65 -8.49 5.21
C ASN A 137 8.12 -7.05 5.17
N ILE A 138 7.10 -6.83 4.32
CA ILE A 138 6.46 -5.51 4.12
C ILE A 138 5.61 -5.05 5.31
N SER A 139 5.35 -5.91 6.29
CA SER A 139 4.59 -5.58 7.50
C SER A 139 5.44 -5.48 8.76
N SER A 140 6.78 -5.59 8.67
CA SER A 140 7.69 -5.52 9.81
C SER A 140 8.08 -4.09 10.17
N ARG A 141 8.62 -3.91 11.40
CA ARG A 141 9.27 -2.65 11.79
C ARG A 141 10.44 -2.25 10.89
N GLN A 142 11.07 -3.20 10.20
CA GLN A 142 12.16 -2.90 9.27
C GLN A 142 11.63 -2.19 8.01
N PHE A 143 10.37 -2.45 7.61
CA PHE A 143 9.74 -1.75 6.50
C PHE A 143 9.57 -0.25 6.77
N ILE A 144 9.34 0.15 8.03
CA ILE A 144 9.28 1.56 8.44
C ILE A 144 10.56 2.32 8.06
N LYS A 145 11.72 1.66 8.08
CA LYS A 145 13.01 2.28 7.73
C LYS A 145 13.16 2.62 6.25
N LYS A 146 12.30 2.05 5.38
CA LYS A 146 12.31 2.30 3.92
C LYS A 146 11.59 3.58 3.52
N ALA A 147 10.90 4.23 4.45
CA ALA A 147 10.17 5.46 4.17
C ALA A 147 10.33 6.48 5.29
N LYS A 148 10.29 7.77 4.94
CA LYS A 148 10.25 8.89 5.89
C LYS A 148 8.80 9.22 6.22
N PHE A 149 8.47 9.27 7.51
CA PHE A 149 7.15 9.72 7.97
C PHE A 149 7.13 11.24 8.10
N ILE A 150 6.13 11.87 7.49
CA ILE A 150 5.95 13.32 7.49
C ILE A 150 4.52 13.63 7.96
N SER A 151 4.38 14.43 9.02
CA SER A 151 3.07 14.92 9.44
C SER A 151 2.51 15.88 8.39
N ILE A 152 1.20 15.76 8.09
CA ILE A 152 0.52 16.71 7.19
C ILE A 152 0.54 18.14 7.75
N ASP A 153 0.65 18.32 9.06
CA ASP A 153 0.74 19.63 9.69
C ASP A 153 2.06 20.34 9.35
N GLN A 154 3.11 19.57 9.01
CA GLN A 154 4.40 20.10 8.53
C GLN A 154 4.40 20.50 7.04
N LEU A 155 3.32 20.17 6.31
CA LEU A 155 3.15 20.49 4.88
C LEU A 155 2.28 21.73 4.65
N LYS A 156 1.69 22.30 5.70
CA LYS A 156 0.98 23.57 5.61
C LYS A 156 2.04 24.66 5.44
N PRO A 157 1.90 25.56 4.45
CA PRO A 157 2.73 26.75 4.41
C PRO A 157 2.54 27.51 5.72
N ASP A 158 3.62 28.08 6.25
CA ASP A 158 3.54 28.97 7.39
C ASP A 158 2.56 30.12 7.06
N PRO A 159 1.64 30.49 7.97
CA PRO A 159 0.68 31.55 7.71
C PRO A 159 1.31 32.93 7.46
N GLU A 160 2.62 33.08 7.59
CA GLU A 160 3.36 34.33 7.42
C GLU A 160 3.86 34.59 5.99
N GLU A 161 3.62 33.69 5.00
CA GLU A 161 3.94 33.95 3.58
C GLU A 161 2.77 34.53 2.77
N GLU A 162 1.69 35.00 3.39
CA GLU A 162 0.67 35.81 2.70
C GLU A 162 1.17 37.25 2.55
N HIS A 163 1.78 37.53 1.42
CA HIS A 163 1.94 38.78 0.72
C HIS A 163 1.81 40.09 1.54
N GLU A 164 2.94 40.76 1.77
CA GLU A 164 2.95 42.19 1.78
C GLU A 164 2.50 42.70 0.39
N PRO A 165 1.47 43.55 0.27
CA PRO A 165 1.13 44.14 -1.01
C PRO A 165 2.25 45.06 -1.46
N GLU A 166 2.77 44.83 -2.68
CA GLU A 166 3.72 45.74 -3.31
C GLU A 166 3.12 47.18 -3.33
N PRO A 167 3.91 48.20 -2.98
CA PRO A 167 3.43 49.58 -3.09
C PRO A 167 3.23 49.94 -4.57
N GLU A 168 2.00 50.30 -4.89
CA GLU A 168 1.66 50.85 -6.22
C GLU A 168 2.48 52.10 -6.51
N PRO A 169 2.88 52.33 -7.79
CA PRO A 169 3.72 53.45 -8.21
C PRO A 169 3.05 54.81 -8.18
#